data_c40013194cd8d6f590be9398889e42e3
#
_entry.id   c40013194cd8d6f590be9398889e42e3
#
_cell.length_a   1.000
_cell.length_b   1.000
_cell.length_c   1.000
_cell.angle_alpha   90.00
_cell.angle_beta   90.00
_cell.angle_gamma   90.00
#
_symmetry.space_group_name_H-M   'P 1'
#
loop_
_entity.id
_entity.type
_entity.pdbx_description
1 polymer ?
#
loop_
_entity_poly.entity_id
_entity_poly.type
_entity_poly.pdbx_seq_one_letter_code
_entity_poly.pdbx_strand_id
1 'polypeptide(L)'
;AHNVKYISWIYDCPHYTLYAQNASNKCNYFFVFDKSMEEALKSMGAVHIYEMPLGVNNIRLNKLLGTDIESTKYQYDVSFVGSLYDNNLYDQIVYLPEKFKGYLDGIINAQALVCGNNILEEIITGSDIKQLEKYIKLPDDENIRIPHKKIYLDMISTKVTSVERIKNLN
;
A
#
# COMPACT_ATOMS: atom_id res chain seq x y z
N ALA A 1 25.24 14.35 16.12
CA ALA A 1 24.45 13.68 15.08
C ALA A 1 25.40 12.86 14.21
N HIS A 2 25.17 11.56 14.08
CA HIS A 2 25.98 10.70 13.21
C HIS A 2 25.62 11.03 11.76
N ASN A 3 26.62 11.38 10.95
CA ASN A 3 26.43 11.69 9.53
C ASN A 3 26.30 10.37 8.71
N VAL A 4 25.28 9.58 9.04
CA VAL A 4 25.00 8.30 8.39
C VAL A 4 23.86 8.47 7.43
N LYS A 5 24.04 8.04 6.18
CA LYS A 5 22.98 7.96 5.18
C LYS A 5 22.10 6.75 5.46
N TYR A 6 20.79 6.96 5.42
CA TYR A 6 19.81 5.89 5.50
C TYR A 6 19.21 5.65 4.12
N ILE A 7 19.39 4.44 3.59
CA ILE A 7 18.93 4.06 2.25
C ILE A 7 17.75 3.11 2.41
N SER A 8 16.63 3.47 1.80
CA SER A 8 15.39 2.69 1.82
C SER A 8 14.98 2.34 0.40
N TRP A 9 14.95 1.06 0.09
CA TRP A 9 14.41 0.56 -1.18
C TRP A 9 13.02 0.01 -0.93
N ILE A 10 12.02 0.63 -1.55
CA ILE A 10 10.60 0.36 -1.35
C ILE A 10 10.09 -0.52 -2.49
N TYR A 11 9.42 -1.61 -2.14
CA TYR A 11 8.80 -2.54 -3.08
C TYR A 11 7.35 -2.90 -2.71
N ASP A 12 6.79 -2.22 -1.70
CA ASP A 12 5.39 -2.29 -1.30
C ASP A 12 4.68 -0.96 -1.54
N CYS A 13 3.44 -1.00 -2.04
CA CYS A 13 2.59 0.16 -2.19
C CYS A 13 1.13 -0.26 -1.89
N PRO A 14 0.45 0.44 -0.97
CA PRO A 14 0.92 1.53 -0.11
C PRO A 14 1.85 1.04 1.01
N HIS A 15 2.72 1.94 1.50
CA HIS A 15 3.63 1.67 2.61
C HIS A 15 3.58 2.83 3.61
N TYR A 16 2.68 2.75 4.59
CA TYR A 16 2.33 3.87 5.47
C TYR A 16 3.49 4.40 6.31
N THR A 17 4.50 3.59 6.65
CA THR A 17 5.67 4.04 7.41
C THR A 17 6.50 5.09 6.67
N LEU A 18 6.39 5.19 5.36
CA LEU A 18 7.04 6.24 4.57
C LEU A 18 6.51 7.63 4.88
N TYR A 19 5.28 7.73 5.38
CA TYR A 19 4.62 9.00 5.67
C TYR A 19 4.94 9.54 7.07
N ALA A 20 5.97 9.01 7.73
CA ALA A 20 6.45 9.52 9.01
C ALA A 20 7.07 10.91 8.85
N GLN A 21 6.92 11.77 9.88
CA GLN A 21 7.46 13.14 9.85
C GLN A 21 8.96 13.22 9.60
N ASN A 22 9.71 12.20 10.02
CA ASN A 22 11.16 12.12 9.82
C ASN A 22 11.57 11.77 8.38
N ALA A 23 10.62 11.48 7.47
CA ALA A 23 10.91 11.25 6.05
C ALA A 23 11.65 12.44 5.39
N SER A 24 11.39 13.68 5.85
CA SER A 24 12.05 14.90 5.38
C SER A 24 13.52 15.05 5.79
N ASN A 25 14.06 14.17 6.65
CA ASN A 25 15.45 14.25 7.06
C ASN A 25 16.41 14.05 5.88
N LYS A 26 17.39 14.94 5.76
CA LYS A 26 18.37 14.93 4.67
C LYS A 26 19.27 13.69 4.61
N CYS A 27 19.30 12.88 5.67
CA CYS A 27 20.03 11.61 5.65
C CYS A 27 19.27 10.48 4.95
N ASN A 28 17.96 10.64 4.69
CA ASN A 28 17.13 9.64 4.06
C ASN A 28 17.26 9.68 2.53
N TYR A 29 17.45 8.51 1.95
CA TYR A 29 17.53 8.27 0.50
C TYR A 29 16.49 7.20 0.17
N PHE A 30 15.45 7.58 -0.57
CA PHE A 30 14.35 6.69 -0.94
C PHE A 30 14.47 6.25 -2.40
N PHE A 31 14.36 4.95 -2.62
CA PHE A 31 14.22 4.35 -3.95
C PHE A 31 12.83 3.77 -4.04
N VAL A 32 11.98 4.34 -4.88
CA VAL A 32 10.58 4.00 -5.03
C VAL A 32 10.28 3.55 -6.46
N PHE A 33 9.36 2.61 -6.64
CA PHE A 33 9.01 2.10 -7.96
C PHE A 33 7.78 2.77 -8.57
N ASP A 34 7.07 3.57 -7.80
CA ASP A 34 5.81 4.20 -8.18
C ASP A 34 5.90 5.73 -8.07
N LYS A 35 5.42 6.42 -9.12
CA LYS A 35 5.43 7.89 -9.17
C LYS A 35 4.58 8.55 -8.09
N SER A 36 3.47 7.94 -7.72
CA SER A 36 2.60 8.49 -6.67
C SER A 36 3.31 8.54 -5.32
N MET A 37 4.15 7.54 -5.04
CA MET A 37 4.99 7.52 -3.83
C MET A 37 6.07 8.60 -3.89
N GLU A 38 6.67 8.82 -5.07
CA GLU A 38 7.66 9.88 -5.27
C GLU A 38 7.04 11.25 -5.01
N GLU A 39 5.87 11.51 -5.58
CA GLU A 39 5.13 12.77 -5.39
C GLU A 39 4.71 12.98 -3.93
N ALA A 40 4.22 11.94 -3.28
CA ALA A 40 3.85 11.99 -1.87
C ALA A 40 5.05 12.31 -0.96
N LEU A 41 6.19 11.66 -1.16
CA LEU A 41 7.42 11.93 -0.40
C LEU A 41 7.95 13.34 -0.67
N LYS A 42 7.91 13.83 -1.92
CA LYS A 42 8.27 15.21 -2.27
C LYS A 42 7.39 16.21 -1.54
N SER A 43 6.09 15.99 -1.51
CA SER A 43 5.14 16.87 -0.82
C SER A 43 5.40 16.95 0.69
N MET A 44 5.99 15.91 1.27
CA MET A 44 6.41 15.86 2.68
C MET A 44 7.78 16.48 2.94
N GLY A 45 8.46 16.96 1.90
CA GLY A 45 9.77 17.61 2.01
C GLY A 45 10.97 16.65 1.99
N ALA A 46 10.78 15.40 1.59
CA ALA A 46 11.90 14.50 1.34
C ALA A 46 12.75 15.00 0.14
N VAL A 47 14.08 14.93 0.28
CA VAL A 47 15.02 15.57 -0.66
C VAL A 47 15.64 14.58 -1.63
N HIS A 48 15.96 13.39 -1.14
CA HIS A 48 16.65 12.36 -1.93
C HIS A 48 15.67 11.24 -2.26
N ILE A 49 14.97 11.37 -3.38
CA ILE A 49 13.99 10.40 -3.87
C ILE A 49 14.36 10.04 -5.30
N TYR A 50 14.40 8.76 -5.58
CA TYR A 50 14.82 8.22 -6.87
C TYR A 50 13.80 7.18 -7.33
N GLU A 51 13.32 7.31 -8.55
CA GLU A 51 12.52 6.28 -9.20
C GLU A 51 13.42 5.08 -9.52
N MET A 52 13.04 3.91 -9.03
CA MET A 52 13.75 2.66 -9.29
C MET A 52 12.72 1.55 -9.53
N PRO A 53 12.45 1.20 -10.79
CA PRO A 53 11.50 0.15 -11.13
C PRO A 53 11.86 -1.19 -10.48
N LEU A 54 10.85 -1.96 -10.15
CA LEU A 54 11.03 -3.32 -9.66
C LEU A 54 11.65 -4.18 -10.77
N GLY A 55 12.70 -4.91 -10.41
CA GLY A 55 13.44 -5.75 -11.32
C GLY A 55 13.20 -7.24 -11.09
N VAL A 56 13.41 -8.02 -12.11
CA VAL A 56 13.40 -9.48 -12.05
C VAL A 56 14.83 -10.01 -12.01
N ASN A 57 15.12 -10.91 -11.10
CA ASN A 57 16.41 -11.62 -11.08
C ASN A 57 16.44 -12.69 -12.19
N ASN A 58 16.76 -12.28 -13.40
CA ASN A 58 16.81 -13.15 -14.56
C ASN A 58 17.87 -14.26 -14.44
N ILE A 59 18.99 -13.98 -13.75
CA ILE A 59 20.04 -15.00 -13.51
C ILE A 59 19.48 -16.15 -12.68
N ARG A 60 18.74 -15.83 -11.62
CA ARG A 60 18.11 -16.85 -10.78
C ARG A 60 17.02 -17.60 -11.55
N LEU A 61 16.18 -16.90 -12.29
CA LEU A 61 15.10 -17.51 -13.08
C LEU A 61 15.67 -18.47 -14.13
N ASN A 62 16.70 -18.06 -14.86
CA ASN A 62 17.33 -18.90 -15.86
C ASN A 62 17.97 -20.15 -15.25
N LYS A 63 18.52 -20.06 -14.04
CA LYS A 63 19.02 -21.23 -13.31
C LYS A 63 17.91 -22.20 -12.88
N LEU A 64 16.75 -21.66 -12.47
CA LEU A 64 15.60 -22.47 -12.02
C LEU A 64 14.86 -23.13 -13.19
N LEU A 65 14.70 -22.41 -14.29
CA LEU A 65 13.98 -22.89 -15.47
C LEU A 65 14.84 -23.83 -16.36
N GLY A 66 16.18 -23.78 -16.19
CA GLY A 66 17.11 -24.50 -17.08
C GLY A 66 17.17 -23.89 -18.48
N THR A 67 17.87 -24.56 -19.37
CA THR A 67 18.01 -24.13 -20.79
C THR A 67 16.88 -24.65 -21.67
N ASP A 68 16.04 -25.55 -21.18
CA ASP A 68 15.02 -26.27 -21.97
C ASP A 68 13.62 -25.78 -21.67
N ILE A 69 13.38 -24.48 -21.92
CA ILE A 69 12.05 -23.85 -21.76
C ILE A 69 11.03 -24.46 -22.72
N GLU A 70 11.46 -24.91 -23.91
CA GLU A 70 10.59 -25.49 -24.93
C GLU A 70 9.97 -26.84 -24.53
N SER A 71 10.59 -27.58 -23.62
CA SER A 71 10.08 -28.87 -23.15
C SER A 71 9.16 -28.76 -21.93
N THR A 72 9.06 -27.59 -21.31
CA THR A 72 8.28 -27.41 -20.09
C THR A 72 6.79 -27.29 -20.43
N LYS A 73 6.01 -28.32 -20.15
CA LYS A 73 4.56 -28.25 -20.20
C LYS A 73 4.05 -27.37 -19.06
N TYR A 74 3.63 -26.15 -19.37
CA TYR A 74 2.91 -25.33 -18.42
C TYR A 74 1.52 -25.89 -18.16
N GLN A 75 1.12 -25.96 -16.90
CA GLN A 75 -0.21 -26.43 -16.52
C GLN A 75 -1.28 -25.35 -16.82
N TYR A 76 -0.90 -24.08 -16.79
CA TYR A 76 -1.76 -22.93 -17.02
C TYR A 76 -1.05 -21.89 -17.87
N ASP A 77 -1.77 -21.22 -18.77
CA ASP A 77 -1.25 -20.12 -19.58
C ASP A 77 -0.96 -18.88 -18.72
N VAL A 78 -1.80 -18.65 -17.70
CA VAL A 78 -1.66 -17.56 -16.74
C VAL A 78 -1.89 -18.11 -15.34
N SER A 79 -1.06 -17.70 -14.38
CA SER A 79 -1.24 -18.05 -12.98
C SER A 79 -1.03 -16.84 -12.08
N PHE A 80 -1.75 -16.81 -10.97
CA PHE A 80 -1.59 -15.82 -9.92
C PHE A 80 -1.26 -16.51 -8.60
N VAL A 81 -0.19 -16.03 -7.94
CA VAL A 81 0.19 -16.46 -6.59
C VAL A 81 0.27 -15.22 -5.71
N GLY A 82 -0.58 -15.14 -4.70
CA GLY A 82 -0.62 -14.00 -3.80
C GLY A 82 -1.72 -14.11 -2.74
N SER A 83 -1.75 -13.14 -1.80
CA SER A 83 -2.80 -13.05 -0.78
C SER A 83 -4.07 -12.45 -1.36
N LEU A 84 -5.23 -12.91 -0.92
CA LEU A 84 -6.53 -12.27 -1.20
C LEU A 84 -6.82 -11.09 -0.26
N TYR A 85 -6.01 -10.91 0.78
CA TYR A 85 -6.24 -9.93 1.86
C TYR A 85 -7.63 -10.04 2.50
N ASP A 86 -8.16 -11.28 2.56
CA ASP A 86 -9.48 -11.61 3.11
C ASP A 86 -9.56 -11.49 4.65
N ASN A 87 -8.41 -11.45 5.32
CA ASN A 87 -8.31 -11.21 6.76
C ASN A 87 -7.59 -9.88 7.04
N ASN A 88 -8.16 -8.78 6.55
CA ASN A 88 -7.61 -7.44 6.74
C ASN A 88 -8.17 -6.74 7.98
N LEU A 89 -7.50 -5.66 8.42
CA LEU A 89 -7.90 -4.92 9.63
C LEU A 89 -9.29 -4.29 9.51
N TYR A 90 -9.73 -3.90 8.31
CA TYR A 90 -11.06 -3.33 8.10
C TYR A 90 -12.17 -4.35 8.43
N ASP A 91 -12.01 -5.61 8.00
CA ASP A 91 -12.99 -6.68 8.26
C ASP A 91 -13.04 -7.10 9.74
N GLN A 92 -12.00 -6.79 10.51
CA GLN A 92 -11.95 -7.05 11.95
C GLN A 92 -12.70 -6.02 12.78
N ILE A 93 -13.21 -4.94 12.19
CA ILE A 93 -13.96 -3.91 12.90
C ILE A 93 -15.40 -4.39 13.13
N VAL A 94 -15.66 -4.93 14.31
CA VAL A 94 -16.93 -5.59 14.64
C VAL A 94 -18.08 -4.60 14.90
N TYR A 95 -17.80 -3.34 15.26
CA TYR A 95 -18.81 -2.43 15.83
C TYR A 95 -18.97 -1.09 15.09
N LEU A 96 -18.71 -1.02 13.78
CA LEU A 96 -19.06 0.19 13.03
C LEU A 96 -20.59 0.32 12.92
N PRO A 97 -21.15 1.53 13.14
CA PRO A 97 -22.55 1.79 12.87
C PRO A 97 -22.91 1.44 11.41
N GLU A 98 -24.01 0.71 11.19
CA GLU A 98 -24.39 0.21 9.87
C GLU A 98 -24.36 1.29 8.76
N LYS A 99 -24.90 2.48 9.06
CA LYS A 99 -24.90 3.59 8.12
C LYS A 99 -23.48 4.03 7.72
N PHE A 100 -22.56 4.08 8.67
CA PHE A 100 -21.19 4.49 8.42
C PHE A 100 -20.39 3.38 7.73
N LYS A 101 -20.65 2.13 8.14
CA LYS A 101 -20.08 0.97 7.44
C LYS A 101 -20.52 0.93 5.98
N GLY A 102 -21.84 1.08 5.72
CA GLY A 102 -22.36 1.11 4.35
C GLY A 102 -21.80 2.25 3.49
N TYR A 103 -21.52 3.42 4.09
CA TYR A 103 -20.85 4.53 3.42
C TYR A 103 -19.41 4.14 3.03
N LEU A 104 -18.63 3.59 3.94
CA LEU A 104 -17.25 3.15 3.66
C LEU A 104 -17.21 1.99 2.66
N ASP A 105 -18.09 1.01 2.79
CA ASP A 105 -18.22 -0.10 1.85
C ASP A 105 -18.57 0.42 0.43
N GLY A 106 -19.40 1.44 0.33
CA GLY A 106 -19.72 2.12 -0.93
C GLY A 106 -18.47 2.75 -1.58
N ILE A 107 -17.65 3.45 -0.80
CA ILE A 107 -16.39 4.04 -1.28
C ILE A 107 -15.40 2.95 -1.71
N ILE A 108 -15.25 1.90 -0.91
CA ILE A 108 -14.37 0.76 -1.21
C ILE A 108 -14.77 0.11 -2.54
N ASN A 109 -16.07 -0.14 -2.72
CA ASN A 109 -16.57 -0.73 -3.97
C ASN A 109 -16.41 0.22 -5.18
N ALA A 110 -16.58 1.53 -4.98
CA ALA A 110 -16.34 2.52 -6.03
C ALA A 110 -14.86 2.55 -6.43
N GLN A 111 -13.94 2.62 -5.46
CA GLN A 111 -12.50 2.58 -5.73
C GLN A 111 -12.09 1.30 -6.46
N ALA A 112 -12.65 0.15 -6.10
CA ALA A 112 -12.37 -1.14 -6.76
C ALA A 112 -12.84 -1.20 -8.24
N LEU A 113 -13.55 -0.19 -8.72
CA LEU A 113 -13.96 -0.04 -10.13
C LEU A 113 -13.15 1.04 -10.86
N VAL A 114 -12.39 1.86 -10.13
CA VAL A 114 -11.61 2.97 -10.71
C VAL A 114 -10.17 2.52 -10.89
N CYS A 115 -9.78 2.32 -12.15
CA CYS A 115 -8.39 1.99 -12.50
C CYS A 115 -7.56 3.26 -12.68
N GLY A 116 -6.32 3.23 -12.19
CA GLY A 116 -5.32 4.29 -12.47
C GLY A 116 -5.49 5.58 -11.66
N ASN A 117 -6.47 5.66 -10.77
CA ASN A 117 -6.64 6.80 -9.87
C ASN A 117 -7.06 6.34 -8.47
N ASN A 118 -6.47 6.96 -7.45
CA ASN A 118 -6.83 6.73 -6.05
C ASN A 118 -7.77 7.83 -5.55
N ILE A 119 -9.07 7.54 -5.47
CA ILE A 119 -10.09 8.47 -5.00
C ILE A 119 -10.22 8.51 -3.47
N LEU A 120 -9.60 7.60 -2.74
CA LEU A 120 -9.76 7.48 -1.29
C LEU A 120 -9.30 8.75 -0.56
N GLU A 121 -8.19 9.33 -0.98
CA GLU A 121 -7.63 10.54 -0.34
C GLU A 121 -8.52 11.76 -0.50
N GLU A 122 -9.28 11.83 -1.60
CA GLU A 122 -10.19 12.93 -1.91
C GLU A 122 -11.54 12.77 -1.19
N ILE A 123 -12.06 11.55 -1.15
CA ILE A 123 -13.41 11.28 -0.62
C ILE A 123 -13.41 11.12 0.90
N ILE A 124 -12.40 10.42 1.47
CA ILE A 124 -12.30 10.20 2.92
C ILE A 124 -11.88 11.49 3.61
N THR A 125 -12.80 12.07 4.33
CA THR A 125 -12.62 13.36 5.02
C THR A 125 -11.99 13.20 6.40
N GLY A 126 -11.52 14.32 6.98
CA GLY A 126 -11.05 14.33 8.37
C GLY A 126 -12.16 13.98 9.39
N SER A 127 -13.44 14.21 9.06
CA SER A 127 -14.56 13.80 9.92
C SER A 127 -14.74 12.28 9.91
N ASP A 128 -14.53 11.63 8.77
CA ASP A 128 -14.61 10.17 8.66
C ASP A 128 -13.49 9.51 9.46
N ILE A 129 -12.28 10.08 9.39
CA ILE A 129 -11.15 9.61 10.21
C ILE A 129 -11.46 9.74 11.70
N LYS A 130 -11.95 10.90 12.15
CA LYS A 130 -12.36 11.09 13.56
C LYS A 130 -13.47 10.13 13.99
N GLN A 131 -14.32 9.70 13.06
CA GLN A 131 -15.34 8.71 13.34
C GLN A 131 -14.73 7.31 13.44
N LEU A 132 -13.79 6.94 12.56
CA LEU A 132 -13.04 5.67 12.64
C LEU A 132 -12.24 5.56 13.95
N GLU A 133 -11.59 6.62 14.39
CA GLU A 133 -10.80 6.69 15.64
C GLU A 133 -11.59 6.30 16.89
N LYS A 134 -12.92 6.41 16.86
CA LYS A 134 -13.79 5.97 17.97
C LYS A 134 -13.87 4.45 18.10
N TYR A 135 -13.65 3.74 16.99
CA TYR A 135 -13.82 2.28 16.91
C TYR A 135 -12.50 1.54 16.77
N ILE A 136 -11.50 2.20 16.19
CA ILE A 136 -10.17 1.64 16.00
C ILE A 136 -9.18 2.56 16.68
N LYS A 137 -8.54 2.08 17.74
CA LYS A 137 -7.42 2.78 18.38
C LYS A 137 -6.13 2.32 17.72
N LEU A 138 -5.47 3.24 17.03
CA LEU A 138 -4.12 2.99 16.55
C LEU A 138 -3.14 3.01 17.72
N PRO A 139 -2.07 2.20 17.65
CA PRO A 139 -0.98 2.30 18.61
C PRO A 139 -0.39 3.71 18.56
N ASP A 140 -0.35 4.37 19.70
CA ASP A 140 0.26 5.69 19.83
C ASP A 140 1.77 5.48 20.02
N ASP A 141 2.51 5.43 18.92
CA ASP A 141 3.96 5.36 18.95
C ASP A 141 4.54 6.76 18.75
N GLU A 142 4.93 7.39 19.86
CA GLU A 142 5.54 8.72 19.85
C GLU A 142 6.81 8.81 18.98
N ASN A 143 7.45 7.67 18.68
CA ASN A 143 8.67 7.61 17.87
C ASN A 143 8.36 7.58 16.36
N ILE A 144 7.19 7.08 15.98
CA ILE A 144 6.77 6.96 14.59
C ILE A 144 5.57 7.89 14.36
N ARG A 145 5.83 9.18 14.19
CA ARG A 145 4.79 10.19 13.96
C ARG A 145 4.22 10.10 12.54
N ILE A 146 3.42 9.06 12.29
CA ILE A 146 2.70 8.90 11.03
C ILE A 146 1.33 9.59 11.17
N PRO A 147 0.90 10.40 10.18
CA PRO A 147 -0.44 10.98 10.21
C PRO A 147 -1.51 9.89 10.28
N HIS A 148 -2.40 9.94 11.26
CA HIS A 148 -3.47 8.93 11.45
C HIS A 148 -4.28 8.73 10.17
N LYS A 149 -4.59 9.81 9.43
CA LYS A 149 -5.28 9.70 8.14
C LYS A 149 -4.60 8.69 7.22
N LYS A 150 -3.27 8.70 7.12
CA LYS A 150 -2.54 7.78 6.22
C LYS A 150 -2.68 6.33 6.64
N ILE A 151 -2.69 6.04 7.93
CA ILE A 151 -2.86 4.67 8.44
C ILE A 151 -4.27 4.14 8.16
N TYR A 152 -5.31 4.98 8.36
CA TYR A 152 -6.69 4.59 8.05
C TYR A 152 -6.91 4.42 6.55
N LEU A 153 -6.31 5.27 5.72
CA LEU A 153 -6.37 5.12 4.26
C LEU A 153 -5.68 3.83 3.79
N ASP A 154 -4.55 3.47 4.39
CA ASP A 154 -3.86 2.22 4.10
C ASP A 154 -4.72 1.00 4.43
N MET A 155 -5.37 1.01 5.59
CA MET A 155 -6.31 -0.03 5.99
C MET A 155 -7.47 -0.18 5.00
N ILE A 156 -8.07 0.94 4.57
CA ILE A 156 -9.16 0.95 3.59
C ILE A 156 -8.65 0.49 2.21
N SER A 157 -7.48 0.92 1.80
CA SER A 157 -6.83 0.52 0.54
C SER A 157 -6.56 -0.99 0.51
N THR A 158 -6.13 -1.58 1.63
CA THR A 158 -5.96 -3.03 1.75
C THR A 158 -7.29 -3.77 1.52
N LYS A 159 -8.41 -3.23 2.04
CA LYS A 159 -9.74 -3.78 1.77
C LYS A 159 -10.15 -3.63 0.30
N VAL A 160 -9.85 -2.49 -0.34
CA VAL A 160 -10.06 -2.32 -1.79
C VAL A 160 -9.33 -3.41 -2.57
N THR A 161 -8.05 -3.63 -2.28
CA THR A 161 -7.25 -4.68 -2.93
C THR A 161 -7.89 -6.07 -2.75
N SER A 162 -8.44 -6.37 -1.57
CA SER A 162 -9.17 -7.62 -1.34
C SER A 162 -10.40 -7.74 -2.25
N VAL A 163 -11.20 -6.68 -2.34
CA VAL A 163 -12.41 -6.65 -3.19
C VAL A 163 -12.05 -6.81 -4.67
N GLU A 164 -11.03 -6.12 -5.15
CA GLU A 164 -10.55 -6.22 -6.53
C GLU A 164 -10.08 -7.64 -6.87
N ARG A 165 -9.28 -8.26 -6.00
CA ARG A 165 -8.76 -9.62 -6.23
C ARG A 165 -9.86 -10.66 -6.25
N ILE A 166 -10.81 -10.59 -5.31
CA ILE A 166 -11.95 -11.52 -5.26
C ILE A 166 -12.82 -11.37 -6.52
N LYS A 167 -13.08 -10.13 -6.98
CA LYS A 167 -13.86 -9.88 -8.19
C LYS A 167 -13.18 -10.41 -9.47
N ASN A 168 -11.87 -10.31 -9.55
CA ASN A 168 -11.11 -10.72 -10.73
C ASN A 168 -10.82 -12.24 -10.79
N LEU A 169 -11.03 -12.97 -9.70
CA LEU A 169 -10.84 -14.42 -9.63
C LEU A 169 -12.14 -15.21 -9.83
N ASN A 170 -13.30 -14.55 -9.80
CA ASN A 170 -14.61 -15.13 -10.09
C ASN A 170 -15.03 -14.81 -11.53
#